data_c4efaae7500f0fca15583f68323adc76
#
_entry.id   c4efaae7500f0fca15583f68323adc76
#
_cell.length_a   1.000
_cell.length_b   1.000
_cell.length_c   1.000
_cell.angle_alpha   90.00
_cell.angle_beta   90.00
_cell.angle_gamma   90.00
#
_symmetry.space_group_name_H-M   'P 1'
#
loop_
_entity.id
_entity.type
_entity.pdbx_description
1 polymer ?
#
loop_
_entity_poly.entity_id
_entity_poly.type
_entity_poly.pdbx_seq_one_letter_code
_entity_poly.pdbx_strand_id
1 'polypeptide(L)'
;IAPGNTIEYYESVVSALGPDQGDWLRLFMVPGMGHCSGGDGPDQAGFMAALERWREGGESPERITAYRVTGNRVEMSRPLCPYPRTAHYKGIGSVNDAENFECRLP
;
A
#
# COMPACT_ATOMS: atom_id res chain seq x y z
N ILE A 1 7.14 -16.84 4.18
CA ILE A 1 6.95 -15.84 5.25
C ILE A 1 5.48 -15.44 5.26
N ALA A 2 4.83 -15.57 6.41
CA ALA A 2 3.42 -15.24 6.54
C ALA A 2 3.24 -13.72 6.70
N PRO A 3 2.42 -13.07 5.86
CA PRO A 3 2.17 -11.64 5.99
C PRO A 3 1.57 -11.25 7.34
N GLY A 4 0.83 -12.16 7.98
CA GLY A 4 0.26 -11.94 9.30
C GLY A 4 1.29 -11.61 10.36
N ASN A 5 2.50 -12.13 10.24
CA ASN A 5 3.57 -11.83 11.20
C ASN A 5 3.98 -10.36 11.15
N THR A 6 3.98 -9.75 9.97
CA THR A 6 4.28 -8.34 9.82
C THR A 6 3.17 -7.47 10.43
N ILE A 7 1.92 -7.87 10.21
CA ILE A 7 0.77 -7.17 10.79
C ILE A 7 0.83 -7.23 12.32
N GLU A 8 1.10 -8.42 12.87
CA GLU A 8 1.21 -8.60 14.33
C GLU A 8 2.33 -7.74 14.92
N TYR A 9 3.46 -7.67 14.24
CA TYR A 9 4.56 -6.81 14.69
C TYR A 9 4.15 -5.34 14.69
N TYR A 10 3.55 -4.87 13.60
CA TYR A 10 3.07 -3.49 13.49
C TYR A 10 2.06 -3.17 14.62
N GLU A 11 1.10 -4.06 14.82
CA GLU A 11 0.09 -3.88 15.87
C GLU A 11 0.70 -3.87 17.27
N SER A 12 1.75 -4.67 17.49
CA SER A 12 2.44 -4.68 18.79
C SER A 12 3.18 -3.37 19.07
N VAL A 13 3.77 -2.77 18.04
CA VAL A 13 4.43 -1.47 18.17
C VAL A 13 3.40 -0.38 18.51
N VAL A 14 2.30 -0.35 17.80
CA VAL A 14 1.22 0.62 18.04
C VAL A 14 0.61 0.42 19.43
N SER A 15 0.45 -0.83 19.86
CA SER A 15 -0.06 -1.14 21.21
C SER A 15 0.89 -0.65 22.30
N ALA A 16 2.21 -0.79 22.07
CA ALA A 16 3.21 -0.40 23.07
C ALA A 16 3.42 1.13 23.13
N LEU A 17 3.35 1.80 21.99
CA LEU A 17 3.69 3.23 21.89
C LEU A 17 2.48 4.15 21.74
N GLY A 18 1.29 3.59 21.52
CA GLY A 18 0.06 4.35 21.32
C GLY A 18 -0.34 4.43 19.85
N PRO A 19 -1.58 4.83 19.55
CA PRO A 19 -2.14 4.78 18.19
C PRO A 19 -1.57 5.84 17.22
N ASP A 20 -0.93 6.89 17.73
CA ASP A 20 -0.51 8.03 16.92
C ASP A 20 0.93 7.91 16.45
N GLN A 21 1.26 6.80 15.75
CA GLN A 21 2.60 6.55 15.24
C GLN A 21 2.76 6.84 13.75
N GLY A 22 1.72 7.37 13.09
CA GLY A 22 1.70 7.55 11.63
C GLY A 22 2.72 8.55 11.07
N ASP A 23 3.35 9.36 11.92
CA ASP A 23 4.37 10.31 11.48
C ASP A 23 5.68 9.63 11.09
N TRP A 24 5.94 8.43 11.61
CA TRP A 24 7.21 7.73 11.38
C TRP A 24 7.06 6.27 11.02
N LEU A 25 5.88 5.68 11.23
CA LEU A 25 5.64 4.26 11.00
C LEU A 25 4.33 4.05 10.25
N ARG A 26 4.42 3.42 9.09
CA ARG A 26 3.24 3.02 8.31
C ARG A 26 3.48 1.66 7.70
N LEU A 27 2.43 0.86 7.64
CA LEU A 27 2.46 -0.46 7.01
C LEU A 27 1.59 -0.42 5.77
N PHE A 28 2.13 -0.92 4.66
CA PHE A 28 1.39 -1.07 3.41
C PHE A 28 1.38 -2.53 3.03
N MET A 29 0.18 -3.13 2.99
CA MET A 29 0.02 -4.49 2.50
C MET A 29 -0.21 -4.44 1.00
N VAL A 30 0.36 -5.43 0.29
CA VAL A 30 0.24 -5.51 -1.18
C VAL A 30 -0.51 -6.78 -1.54
N PRO A 31 -1.83 -6.70 -1.75
CA PRO A 31 -2.63 -7.88 -2.06
C PRO A 31 -2.24 -8.52 -3.38
N GLY A 32 -2.10 -9.85 -3.37
CA GLY A 32 -1.85 -10.63 -4.57
C GLY A 32 -0.41 -10.61 -5.07
N MET A 33 0.52 -9.99 -4.34
CA MET A 33 1.94 -10.01 -4.69
C MET A 33 2.59 -11.27 -4.13
N GLY A 34 3.47 -11.88 -4.93
CA GLY A 34 4.32 -12.98 -4.47
C GLY A 34 5.48 -12.47 -3.63
N HIS A 35 6.36 -13.39 -3.21
CA HIS A 35 7.55 -13.01 -2.44
C HIS A 35 8.47 -12.15 -3.32
N CYS A 36 8.63 -10.90 -2.97
CA CYS A 36 9.41 -9.88 -3.66
C CYS A 36 8.85 -9.42 -5.00
N SER A 37 8.14 -10.26 -5.73
CA SER A 37 7.54 -9.92 -7.02
C SER A 37 6.59 -11.01 -7.49
N GLY A 38 5.89 -10.76 -8.58
CA GLY A 38 4.98 -11.74 -9.18
C GLY A 38 3.67 -11.84 -8.43
N GLY A 39 2.91 -12.91 -8.72
CA GLY A 39 1.56 -13.08 -8.22
C GLY A 39 0.54 -12.48 -9.16
N ASP A 40 -0.74 -12.43 -8.72
CA ASP A 40 -1.84 -11.93 -9.54
C ASP A 40 -2.13 -10.44 -9.33
N GLY A 41 -1.56 -9.85 -8.30
CA GLY A 41 -1.75 -8.44 -7.98
C GLY A 41 -0.63 -7.54 -8.48
N PRO A 42 -0.70 -6.24 -8.16
CA PRO A 42 0.37 -5.31 -8.52
C PRO A 42 1.63 -5.61 -7.71
N ASP A 43 2.80 -5.57 -8.35
CA ASP A 43 4.06 -5.89 -7.71
C ASP A 43 5.14 -4.82 -7.89
N GLN A 44 4.78 -3.68 -8.48
CA GLN A 44 5.70 -2.57 -8.68
C GLN A 44 5.14 -1.29 -8.10
N ALA A 45 5.92 -0.64 -7.25
CA ALA A 45 5.53 0.61 -6.63
C ALA A 45 6.75 1.48 -6.31
N GLY A 46 6.56 2.79 -6.30
CA GLY A 46 7.62 3.75 -6.01
C GLY A 46 7.84 3.95 -4.51
N PHE A 47 8.18 2.90 -3.79
CA PHE A 47 8.38 2.97 -2.34
C PHE A 47 9.52 3.92 -1.95
N MET A 48 10.62 3.88 -2.68
CA MET A 48 11.76 4.73 -2.37
C MET A 48 11.43 6.21 -2.56
N ALA A 49 10.74 6.55 -3.64
CA ALA A 49 10.30 7.93 -3.88
C ALA A 49 9.33 8.43 -2.81
N ALA A 50 8.42 7.56 -2.37
CA ALA A 50 7.50 7.88 -1.28
C ALA A 50 8.24 8.12 0.02
N LEU A 51 9.24 7.29 0.33
CA LEU A 51 10.06 7.43 1.53
C LEU A 51 10.88 8.73 1.50
N GLU A 52 11.45 9.08 0.36
CA GLU A 52 12.19 10.32 0.19
C GLU A 52 11.31 11.54 0.41
N ARG A 53 10.11 11.57 -0.16
CA ARG A 53 9.15 12.66 0.05
C ARG A 53 8.76 12.78 1.52
N TRP A 54 8.60 11.63 2.17
CA TRP A 54 8.26 11.60 3.60
C TRP A 54 9.40 12.18 4.44
N ARG A 55 10.61 11.66 4.24
CA ARG A 55 11.76 12.03 5.06
C ARG A 55 12.24 13.45 4.79
N GLU A 56 12.28 13.86 3.52
CA GLU A 56 12.83 15.15 3.12
C GLU A 56 11.77 16.25 3.00
N GLY A 57 10.58 15.90 2.53
CA GLY A 57 9.49 16.85 2.31
C GLY A 57 8.43 16.89 3.40
N GLY A 58 8.50 15.99 4.38
CA GLY A 58 7.51 15.91 5.45
C GLY A 58 6.15 15.39 5.02
N GLU A 59 6.05 14.79 3.83
CA GLU A 59 4.79 14.28 3.30
C GLU A 59 4.64 12.78 3.60
N SER A 60 3.91 12.46 4.66
CA SER A 60 3.57 11.08 4.98
C SER A 60 2.72 10.48 3.86
N PRO A 61 3.04 9.28 3.34
CA PRO A 61 2.27 8.71 2.24
C PRO A 61 0.87 8.26 2.71
N GLU A 62 -0.16 8.90 2.16
CA GLU A 62 -1.56 8.52 2.41
C GLU A 62 -2.00 7.39 1.49
N ARG A 63 -1.30 7.21 0.39
CA ARG A 63 -1.46 6.09 -0.53
C ARG A 63 -0.24 6.01 -1.42
N ILE A 64 0.07 4.79 -1.87
CA ILE A 64 1.15 4.57 -2.84
C ILE A 64 0.53 3.77 -3.98
N THR A 65 0.61 4.28 -5.21
CA THR A 65 0.05 3.55 -6.35
C THR A 65 0.99 2.43 -6.76
N ALA A 66 0.46 1.22 -6.82
CA ALA A 66 1.19 0.05 -7.28
C ALA A 66 0.67 -0.39 -8.63
N TYR A 67 1.54 -0.97 -9.43
CA TYR A 67 1.27 -1.34 -10.82
C TYR A 67 1.58 -2.80 -11.07
N ARG A 68 0.79 -3.41 -11.96
CA ARG A 68 1.15 -4.68 -12.58
C ARG A 68 1.52 -4.40 -14.03
N VAL A 69 2.76 -4.75 -14.37
CA VAL A 69 3.31 -4.47 -15.71
C VAL A 69 3.63 -5.79 -16.39
N THR A 70 3.17 -5.97 -17.62
CA THR A 70 3.49 -7.13 -18.45
C THR A 70 4.10 -6.62 -19.75
N GLY A 71 5.37 -6.94 -19.98
CA GLY A 71 6.12 -6.36 -21.07
C GLY A 71 6.25 -4.85 -20.84
N ASN A 72 5.80 -4.04 -21.80
CA ASN A 72 5.81 -2.57 -21.69
C ASN A 72 4.42 -2.01 -21.35
N ARG A 73 3.48 -2.85 -20.90
CA ARG A 73 2.11 -2.43 -20.63
C ARG A 73 1.78 -2.48 -19.16
N VAL A 74 1.14 -1.42 -18.68
CA VAL A 74 0.52 -1.44 -17.36
C VAL A 74 -0.85 -2.12 -17.51
N GLU A 75 -0.99 -3.30 -16.92
CA GLU A 75 -2.24 -4.05 -16.95
C GLU A 75 -3.24 -3.55 -15.91
N MET A 76 -2.75 -3.17 -14.75
CA MET A 76 -3.59 -2.63 -13.69
C MET A 76 -2.78 -1.75 -12.76
N SER A 77 -3.47 -0.85 -12.10
CA SER A 77 -2.94 -0.09 -10.98
C SER A 77 -3.91 -0.17 -9.81
N ARG A 78 -3.37 -0.10 -8.60
CA ARG A 78 -4.14 -0.15 -7.34
C ARG A 78 -3.49 0.79 -6.35
N PRO A 79 -4.27 1.50 -5.54
CA PRO A 79 -3.68 2.21 -4.43
C PRO A 79 -3.35 1.22 -3.32
N LEU A 80 -2.13 1.32 -2.80
CA LEU A 80 -1.78 0.68 -1.54
C LEU A 80 -2.14 1.68 -0.44
N CYS A 81 -2.83 1.19 0.58
CA CYS A 81 -3.34 2.03 1.65
C CYS A 81 -2.61 1.75 2.96
N PRO A 82 -2.38 2.78 3.80
CA PRO A 82 -1.80 2.55 5.11
C PRO A 82 -2.71 1.64 5.93
N TYR A 83 -2.17 0.53 6.42
CA TYR A 83 -2.90 -0.40 7.30
C TYR A 83 -3.46 0.36 8.51
N PRO A 84 -4.68 0.15 8.97
CA PRO A 84 -5.63 -0.90 8.59
C PRO A 84 -6.58 -0.55 7.44
N ARG A 85 -6.37 0.56 6.76
CA ARG A 85 -7.20 0.93 5.61
C ARG A 85 -6.93 0.01 4.43
N THR A 86 -7.94 -0.18 3.61
CA THR A 86 -7.87 -0.99 2.39
C THR A 86 -8.43 -0.21 1.22
N ALA A 87 -8.06 -0.61 0.00
CA ALA A 87 -8.58 -0.01 -1.21
C ALA A 87 -10.00 -0.49 -1.48
N HIS A 88 -10.91 0.46 -1.69
CA HIS A 88 -12.32 0.19 -1.98
C HIS A 88 -12.68 0.81 -3.32
N TYR A 89 -13.24 -0.02 -4.22
CA TYR A 89 -13.71 0.44 -5.52
C TYR A 89 -14.87 1.43 -5.34
N LYS A 90 -14.79 2.55 -6.06
CA LYS A 90 -15.82 3.60 -5.98
C LYS A 90 -17.10 3.27 -6.72
N GLY A 91 -17.10 2.20 -7.54
CA GLY A 91 -18.28 1.74 -8.26
C GLY A 91 -18.43 2.28 -9.68
N ILE A 92 -17.55 3.15 -10.12
CA ILE A 92 -17.58 3.76 -11.45
C ILE A 92 -16.17 3.74 -12.03
N GLY A 93 -16.06 3.44 -13.32
CA GLY A 93 -14.79 3.36 -14.04
C GLY A 93 -14.19 1.97 -14.02
N SER A 94 -13.02 1.83 -14.61
CA SER A 94 -12.33 0.54 -14.70
C SER A 94 -11.82 0.10 -13.33
N VAL A 95 -11.99 -1.19 -13.01
CA VAL A 95 -11.39 -1.80 -11.83
C VAL A 95 -9.89 -1.97 -11.97
N ASN A 96 -9.32 -1.67 -13.13
CA ASN A 96 -7.88 -1.74 -13.37
C ASN A 96 -7.15 -0.41 -13.19
N ASP A 97 -7.87 0.65 -12.80
CA ASP A 97 -7.30 1.98 -12.60
C ASP A 97 -7.38 2.39 -11.13
N ALA A 98 -6.24 2.72 -10.55
CA ALA A 98 -6.14 3.09 -9.14
C ALA A 98 -7.00 4.30 -8.77
N GLU A 99 -7.22 5.23 -9.71
CA GLU A 99 -8.02 6.43 -9.48
C GLU A 99 -9.48 6.12 -9.13
N ASN A 100 -9.95 4.92 -9.46
CA ASN A 100 -11.32 4.48 -9.20
C ASN A 100 -11.48 3.78 -7.84
N PHE A 101 -10.45 3.87 -7.01
CA PHE A 101 -10.44 3.32 -5.66
C PHE A 101 -10.15 4.39 -4.63
N GLU A 102 -10.61 4.19 -3.42
CA GLU A 102 -10.29 5.04 -2.29
C GLU A 102 -9.81 4.19 -1.11
N CYS A 103 -8.93 4.77 -0.30
CA CYS A 103 -8.45 4.13 0.92
C CYS A 103 -9.41 4.45 2.06
N ARG A 104 -9.98 3.42 2.69
CA ARG A 104 -10.86 3.58 3.84
C ARG A 104 -10.82 2.35 4.73
N LEU A 105 -11.34 2.48 5.92
CA LEU A 105 -11.46 1.35 6.85
C LEU A 105 -12.41 0.29 6.28
N PRO A 106 -12.10 -1.00 6.53
CA PRO A 106 -12.94 -2.09 6.07
C PRO A 106 -14.33 -2.05 6.68
#